data_962831effbac2ba32b1eb03e71522085
#
_entry.id   962831effbac2ba32b1eb03e71522085
#
_cell.length_a   1.000
_cell.length_b   1.000
_cell.length_c   1.000
_cell.angle_alpha   90.00
_cell.angle_beta   90.00
_cell.angle_gamma   90.00
#
_symmetry.space_group_name_H-M   'P 1'
#
loop_
_entity.id
_entity.type
_entity.pdbx_description
1 polymer ?
#
loop_
_entity_poly.entity_id
_entity_poly.type
_entity_poly.pdbx_seq_one_letter_code
_entity_poly.pdbx_strand_id
1 'polypeptide(L)'
;NITYKIVYSIVDRAPHRMLLLSALTLGLVESTGQNVASGIGRENVLADSSGSSEENMNMENYTFRLDPSPVEWTIGMDFTTACPTLRTPHHLYYQLGNAIMAVAFLAPGNPYGQLWLRSVLVIGCVLMAMWGWLVECTVDAFVWAIVFLVINFIHVIVLLFRLRPVKFEKEIESVYAALFQPLRVSRHQFKKVLNCMKLVRSLKYQEVYAQEKVTKVDSLSLVLSGKLVVSQNQRALHIVFPHQFLDSPEWFGVSTDDFFQVSIMAMEESRVLIWHRDKLKLSIMAEPFLQAVFDHILGRDVVKKLMQV
;
A
#
# COMPACT_ATOMS: atom_id res chain seq x y z
N ASN A 1 -7.66 11.36 15.24
CA ASN A 1 -7.77 10.80 13.91
C ASN A 1 -7.05 11.61 12.80
N ILE A 2 -6.35 12.66 13.18
CA ILE A 2 -5.52 13.48 12.29
C ILE A 2 -4.23 12.71 11.92
N THR A 3 -3.62 12.00 12.85
CA THR A 3 -2.43 11.16 12.65
C THR A 3 -2.67 10.06 11.60
N TYR A 4 -3.88 9.50 11.55
CA TYR A 4 -4.25 8.46 10.58
C TYR A 4 -4.34 9.02 9.15
N LYS A 5 -4.85 10.24 8.98
CA LYS A 5 -4.91 10.92 7.68
C LYS A 5 -3.53 11.33 7.15
N ILE A 6 -2.64 11.76 8.04
CA ILE A 6 -1.27 12.16 7.67
C ILE A 6 -0.45 10.94 7.23
N VAL A 7 -0.49 9.83 8.00
CA VAL A 7 0.20 8.59 7.63
C VAL A 7 -0.36 8.00 6.33
N TYR A 8 -1.68 8.06 6.12
CA TYR A 8 -2.32 7.58 4.89
C TYR A 8 -1.96 8.43 3.66
N SER A 9 -1.88 9.76 3.82
CA SER A 9 -1.48 10.69 2.75
C SER A 9 0.00 10.55 2.37
N ILE A 10 0.87 10.18 3.32
CA ILE A 10 2.30 9.96 3.06
C ILE A 10 2.51 8.62 2.35
N VAL A 11 1.75 7.59 2.72
CA VAL A 11 1.93 6.22 2.19
C VAL A 11 1.29 6.02 0.81
N ASP A 12 0.18 6.69 0.51
CA ASP A 12 -0.49 6.59 -0.81
C ASP A 12 0.29 7.29 -1.93
N ARG A 13 1.17 8.24 -1.57
CA ARG A 13 2.09 8.92 -2.51
C ARG A 13 3.50 8.30 -2.55
N ALA A 14 3.76 7.25 -1.77
CA ALA A 14 5.07 6.66 -1.60
C ALA A 14 5.64 5.88 -2.82
N PRO A 15 4.87 5.14 -3.65
CA PRO A 15 5.48 4.33 -4.70
C PRO A 15 6.22 5.17 -5.75
N HIS A 16 5.73 6.36 -6.11
CA HIS A 16 6.42 7.25 -7.06
C HIS A 16 7.58 8.05 -6.45
N ARG A 17 7.53 8.35 -5.15
CA ARG A 17 8.61 9.10 -4.48
C ARG A 17 9.78 8.22 -4.04
N MET A 18 9.56 6.93 -3.78
CA MET A 18 10.66 6.01 -3.48
C MET A 18 11.54 5.71 -4.70
N LEU A 19 10.96 5.65 -5.90
CA LEU A 19 11.72 5.55 -7.15
C LEU A 19 12.53 6.84 -7.42
N LEU A 20 12.02 8.00 -7.08
CA LEU A 20 12.73 9.27 -7.17
C LEU A 20 13.85 9.41 -6.12
N LEU A 21 13.66 8.90 -4.90
CA LEU A 21 14.71 8.89 -3.87
C LEU A 21 15.83 7.90 -4.21
N SER A 22 15.52 6.73 -4.77
CA SER A 22 16.55 5.79 -5.24
C SER A 22 17.30 6.32 -6.46
N ALA A 23 16.65 7.05 -7.37
CA ALA A 23 17.29 7.72 -8.49
C ALA A 23 18.14 8.93 -8.02
N LEU A 24 17.70 9.66 -7.01
CA LEU A 24 18.47 10.77 -6.40
C LEU A 24 19.70 10.29 -5.63
N THR A 25 19.62 9.16 -4.93
CA THR A 25 20.78 8.57 -4.23
C THR A 25 21.79 7.99 -5.22
N LEU A 26 21.35 7.39 -6.32
CA LEU A 26 22.25 6.98 -7.42
C LEU A 26 22.88 8.18 -8.12
N GLY A 27 22.13 9.24 -8.39
CA GLY A 27 22.64 10.48 -8.99
C GLY A 27 23.61 11.26 -8.08
N LEU A 28 23.42 11.21 -6.76
CA LEU A 28 24.35 11.82 -5.79
C LEU A 28 25.68 11.05 -5.70
N VAL A 29 25.66 9.73 -5.83
CA VAL A 29 26.89 8.92 -5.85
C VAL A 29 27.67 9.16 -7.14
N GLU A 30 27.01 9.33 -8.29
CA GLU A 30 27.66 9.72 -9.54
C GLU A 30 28.21 11.15 -9.51
N SER A 31 27.47 12.10 -8.91
CA SER A 31 27.88 13.50 -8.79
C SER A 31 29.08 13.69 -7.82
N THR A 32 29.17 12.91 -6.74
CA THR A 32 30.34 12.95 -5.83
C THR A 32 31.57 12.27 -6.43
N GLY A 33 31.39 11.26 -7.29
CA GLY A 33 32.50 10.64 -8.02
C GLY A 33 33.15 11.58 -9.06
N GLN A 34 32.37 12.45 -9.70
CA GLN A 34 32.87 13.39 -10.69
C GLN A 34 33.56 14.64 -10.08
N ASN A 35 33.17 15.08 -8.89
CA ASN A 35 33.74 16.25 -8.24
C ASN A 35 35.09 15.98 -7.54
N VAL A 36 35.47 14.74 -7.30
CA VAL A 36 36.81 14.38 -6.77
C VAL A 36 37.86 14.31 -7.89
N ALA A 37 37.47 14.12 -9.15
CA ALA A 37 38.38 14.02 -10.28
C ALA A 37 38.80 15.37 -10.90
N SER A 38 38.16 16.51 -10.57
CA SER A 38 38.39 17.81 -11.18
C SER A 38 39.19 18.81 -10.31
N GLY A 39 39.66 18.36 -9.14
CA GLY A 39 40.34 19.24 -8.14
C GLY A 39 41.87 19.21 -8.12
N ILE A 40 42.54 18.54 -9.06
CA ILE A 40 44.00 18.53 -9.14
C ILE A 40 44.45 19.10 -10.48
N GLY A 41 44.62 20.39 -10.55
CA GLY A 41 45.10 21.05 -11.74
C GLY A 41 45.72 22.44 -11.48
N ARG A 42 47.02 22.49 -11.45
CA ARG A 42 47.89 23.65 -11.71
C ARG A 42 48.07 24.71 -10.60
N GLU A 43 49.17 24.61 -9.89
CA GLU A 43 49.92 25.78 -9.49
C GLU A 43 51.28 25.74 -10.17
N ASN A 44 51.53 26.72 -11.06
CA ASN A 44 52.84 27.06 -11.62
C ASN A 44 53.58 27.87 -10.60
N VAL A 45 54.72 27.39 -10.12
CA VAL A 45 55.66 28.21 -9.36
C VAL A 45 56.81 28.61 -10.28
N LEU A 46 56.86 29.90 -10.58
CA LEU A 46 58.02 30.59 -11.18
C LEU A 46 59.16 30.66 -10.16
N ALA A 47 60.29 30.23 -10.61
CA ALA A 47 61.59 30.45 -9.90
C ALA A 47 61.99 31.91 -9.98
N ASP A 48 62.46 32.48 -8.87
CA ASP A 48 63.40 33.56 -8.92
C ASP A 48 64.49 33.36 -7.86
N SER A 49 65.68 33.65 -8.29
CA SER A 49 66.95 33.45 -7.64
C SER A 49 67.37 34.68 -6.78
N SER A 50 67.89 34.46 -5.62
CA SER A 50 69.16 35.08 -5.19
C SER A 50 69.35 35.10 -3.66
N GLY A 51 70.53 34.73 -3.20
CA GLY A 51 71.18 35.31 -2.04
C GLY A 51 71.37 34.45 -0.79
N SER A 52 72.52 33.80 -0.74
CA SER A 52 73.48 33.68 0.39
C SER A 52 72.97 33.65 1.86
N SER A 53 73.29 32.60 2.56
CA SER A 53 74.30 32.52 3.66
C SER A 53 74.12 31.21 4.47
N GLU A 54 75.24 30.70 4.87
CA GLU A 54 75.52 29.49 5.61
C GLU A 54 74.84 29.48 6.97
N GLU A 55 74.22 28.34 7.31
CA GLU A 55 74.30 27.82 8.69
C GLU A 55 74.08 26.30 8.69
N ASN A 56 75.08 25.62 9.19
CA ASN A 56 75.10 24.17 9.39
C ASN A 56 74.06 23.73 10.40
N MET A 57 73.18 22.83 9.98
CA MET A 57 72.51 21.92 10.92
C MET A 57 72.29 20.59 10.24
N ASN A 58 72.91 19.56 10.79
CA ASN A 58 72.71 18.17 10.41
C ASN A 58 71.22 17.83 10.39
N MET A 59 70.72 17.56 9.24
CA MET A 59 69.44 16.92 9.08
C MET A 59 69.62 15.68 8.21
N GLU A 60 69.42 14.52 8.86
CA GLU A 60 69.49 13.21 8.25
C GLU A 60 68.65 13.13 7.00
N ASN A 61 69.18 12.51 6.00
CA ASN A 61 68.66 12.25 4.67
C ASN A 61 67.24 11.68 4.66
N TYR A 62 66.25 12.50 4.45
CA TYR A 62 65.01 12.06 3.82
C TYR A 62 65.11 12.36 2.31
N THR A 63 65.73 11.47 1.56
CA THR A 63 65.60 11.47 0.11
C THR A 63 64.18 11.05 -0.25
N PHE A 64 63.31 12.03 -0.50
CA PHE A 64 62.02 11.79 -1.17
C PHE A 64 62.33 11.51 -2.64
N ARG A 65 62.45 10.20 -2.94
CA ARG A 65 62.62 9.72 -4.32
C ARG A 65 61.23 9.76 -4.96
N LEU A 66 60.95 10.79 -5.75
CA LEU A 66 59.87 10.79 -6.71
C LEU A 66 60.29 9.85 -7.86
N ASP A 67 59.86 8.60 -7.81
CA ASP A 67 59.87 7.72 -8.96
C ASP A 67 58.71 8.16 -9.90
N PRO A 68 58.99 8.66 -11.11
CA PRO A 68 58.01 8.91 -12.13
C PRO A 68 57.73 7.61 -12.88
N SER A 69 57.13 6.62 -12.21
CA SER A 69 56.52 5.52 -12.94
C SER A 69 55.15 5.97 -13.45
N PRO A 70 54.82 5.85 -14.75
CA PRO A 70 53.48 6.14 -15.22
C PRO A 70 52.54 5.21 -14.51
N VAL A 71 51.55 5.76 -13.83
CA VAL A 71 50.44 5.01 -13.25
C VAL A 71 49.66 4.49 -14.43
N GLU A 72 50.01 3.30 -14.85
CA GLU A 72 49.29 2.53 -15.85
C GLU A 72 47.98 2.07 -15.17
N TRP A 73 46.91 2.75 -15.48
CA TRP A 73 45.55 2.32 -15.08
C TRP A 73 45.16 1.03 -15.84
N THR A 74 45.86 -0.03 -15.55
CA THR A 74 45.36 -1.35 -15.92
C THR A 74 44.20 -1.67 -15.01
N ILE A 75 42.96 -1.70 -15.58
CA ILE A 75 41.79 -2.31 -14.98
C ILE A 75 41.98 -3.84 -15.02
N GLY A 76 43.05 -4.29 -14.38
CA GLY A 76 43.24 -5.68 -13.97
C GLY A 76 42.99 -5.69 -12.47
N MET A 77 41.79 -6.05 -12.03
CA MET A 77 41.57 -6.39 -10.63
C MET A 77 42.34 -7.67 -10.30
N ASP A 78 43.62 -7.53 -10.06
CA ASP A 78 44.38 -8.55 -9.34
C ASP A 78 43.90 -8.55 -7.90
N PHE A 79 42.92 -9.43 -7.66
CA PHE A 79 42.30 -9.64 -6.34
C PHE A 79 43.34 -9.99 -5.24
N THR A 80 44.52 -10.42 -5.64
CA THR A 80 45.63 -10.81 -4.75
C THR A 80 46.45 -9.62 -4.25
N THR A 81 46.43 -8.46 -4.94
CA THR A 81 47.19 -7.26 -4.52
C THR A 81 46.38 -6.31 -3.65
N ALA A 82 45.01 -6.37 -3.70
CA ALA A 82 44.15 -5.49 -2.94
C ALA A 82 44.00 -5.90 -1.45
N CYS A 83 44.18 -7.19 -1.14
CA CYS A 83 44.07 -7.69 0.24
C CYS A 83 45.21 -8.68 0.55
N PRO A 84 46.39 -8.20 1.00
CA PRO A 84 47.53 -9.08 1.23
C PRO A 84 47.35 -10.07 2.40
N THR A 85 46.34 -9.86 3.25
CA THR A 85 45.95 -10.81 4.31
C THR A 85 44.44 -10.92 4.37
N LEU A 86 43.87 -12.10 4.00
CA LEU A 86 42.50 -12.43 4.25
C LEU A 86 42.26 -12.43 5.77
N ARG A 87 41.44 -11.49 6.26
CA ARG A 87 41.01 -11.48 7.65
C ARG A 87 40.14 -12.72 7.92
N THR A 88 40.25 -13.23 9.16
CA THR A 88 39.35 -14.29 9.64
C THR A 88 37.89 -13.88 9.50
N PRO A 89 36.95 -14.83 9.29
CA PRO A 89 35.53 -14.53 9.15
C PRO A 89 35.03 -13.66 10.28
N HIS A 90 34.18 -12.69 9.93
CA HIS A 90 33.58 -11.78 10.90
C HIS A 90 32.73 -12.54 11.93
N HIS A 91 32.49 -11.88 13.07
CA HIS A 91 31.75 -12.40 14.20
C HIS A 91 30.40 -13.03 13.79
N LEU A 92 29.92 -14.00 14.59
CA LEU A 92 28.68 -14.73 14.36
C LEU A 92 27.46 -13.84 14.08
N TYR A 93 27.35 -12.70 14.76
CA TYR A 93 26.25 -11.75 14.55
C TYR A 93 26.19 -11.21 13.13
N TYR A 94 27.33 -10.92 12.51
CA TYR A 94 27.39 -10.46 11.11
C TYR A 94 26.93 -11.56 10.16
N GLN A 95 27.42 -12.79 10.31
CA GLN A 95 27.06 -13.92 9.45
C GLN A 95 25.57 -14.26 9.57
N LEU A 96 25.07 -14.30 10.82
CA LEU A 96 23.67 -14.58 11.10
C LEU A 96 22.74 -13.46 10.56
N GLY A 97 23.14 -12.20 10.73
CA GLY A 97 22.40 -11.06 10.20
C GLY A 97 22.24 -11.12 8.67
N ASN A 98 23.34 -11.39 7.94
CA ASN A 98 23.31 -11.54 6.49
C ASN A 98 22.53 -12.79 6.05
N ALA A 99 22.64 -13.91 6.74
CA ALA A 99 21.86 -15.12 6.44
C ALA A 99 20.35 -14.87 6.61
N ILE A 100 19.93 -14.16 7.66
CA ILE A 100 18.54 -13.79 7.89
C ILE A 100 18.07 -12.81 6.78
N MET A 101 18.89 -11.84 6.40
CA MET A 101 18.55 -10.94 5.28
C MET A 101 18.41 -11.71 3.97
N ALA A 102 19.26 -12.69 3.70
CA ALA A 102 19.12 -13.55 2.51
C ALA A 102 17.81 -14.34 2.52
N VAL A 103 17.39 -14.88 3.68
CA VAL A 103 16.09 -15.55 3.84
C VAL A 103 14.92 -14.59 3.61
N ALA A 104 15.05 -13.32 3.95
CA ALA A 104 14.01 -12.32 3.68
C ALA A 104 13.70 -12.20 2.18
N PHE A 105 14.70 -12.28 1.30
CA PHE A 105 14.50 -12.16 -0.16
C PHE A 105 13.83 -13.39 -0.79
N LEU A 106 13.65 -14.50 -0.08
CA LEU A 106 12.86 -15.65 -0.53
C LEU A 106 11.34 -15.45 -0.37
N ALA A 107 10.91 -14.28 0.06
CA ALA A 107 9.50 -13.96 0.28
C ALA A 107 8.67 -14.04 -1.02
N PRO A 108 7.47 -14.66 -1.00
CA PRO A 108 6.57 -14.69 -2.15
C PRO A 108 6.01 -13.29 -2.47
N GLY A 109 5.64 -13.05 -3.76
CA GLY A 109 5.18 -11.74 -4.24
C GLY A 109 3.78 -11.30 -3.82
N ASN A 110 3.18 -11.92 -2.80
CA ASN A 110 1.86 -11.56 -2.26
C ASN A 110 1.96 -10.60 -1.05
N PRO A 111 0.85 -9.97 -0.61
CA PRO A 111 0.88 -9.00 0.51
C PRO A 111 1.40 -9.59 1.83
N TYR A 112 1.14 -10.87 2.09
CA TYR A 112 1.69 -11.57 3.26
C TYR A 112 3.19 -11.82 3.13
N GLY A 113 3.68 -12.08 1.90
CA GLY A 113 5.10 -12.20 1.62
C GLY A 113 5.85 -10.88 1.83
N GLN A 114 5.23 -9.75 1.48
CA GLN A 114 5.80 -8.42 1.79
C GLN A 114 5.89 -8.18 3.31
N LEU A 115 4.89 -8.62 4.08
CA LEU A 115 4.94 -8.55 5.54
C LEU A 115 6.09 -9.43 6.08
N TRP A 116 6.22 -10.67 5.57
CA TRP A 116 7.32 -11.56 5.89
C TRP A 116 8.69 -10.91 5.61
N LEU A 117 8.90 -10.41 4.38
CA LEU A 117 10.12 -9.74 3.97
C LEU A 117 10.52 -8.64 4.96
N ARG A 118 9.58 -7.72 5.26
CA ARG A 118 9.86 -6.59 6.15
C ARG A 118 10.11 -7.02 7.59
N SER A 119 9.37 -8.02 8.09
CA SER A 119 9.55 -8.53 9.46
C SER A 119 10.90 -9.21 9.65
N VAL A 120 11.33 -10.01 8.66
CA VAL A 120 12.63 -10.69 8.70
C VAL A 120 13.78 -9.68 8.54
N LEU A 121 13.62 -8.63 7.69
CA LEU A 121 14.60 -7.55 7.59
C LEU A 121 14.75 -6.78 8.90
N VAL A 122 13.68 -6.56 9.66
CA VAL A 122 13.76 -5.94 10.99
C VAL A 122 14.69 -6.74 11.90
N ILE A 123 14.54 -8.08 11.93
CA ILE A 123 15.40 -8.97 12.73
C ILE A 123 16.86 -8.89 12.26
N GLY A 124 17.09 -8.91 10.94
CA GLY A 124 18.43 -8.77 10.36
C GLY A 124 19.08 -7.43 10.72
N CYS A 125 18.33 -6.32 10.64
CA CYS A 125 18.83 -5.00 11.01
C CYS A 125 19.19 -4.90 12.51
N VAL A 126 18.43 -5.55 13.40
CA VAL A 126 18.78 -5.60 14.83
C VAL A 126 20.12 -6.30 15.04
N LEU A 127 20.35 -7.45 14.39
CA LEU A 127 21.62 -8.18 14.50
C LEU A 127 22.79 -7.37 13.93
N MET A 128 22.58 -6.66 12.82
CA MET A 128 23.60 -5.78 12.23
C MET A 128 23.89 -4.57 13.13
N ALA A 129 22.88 -3.99 13.78
CA ALA A 129 23.08 -2.92 14.77
C ALA A 129 23.86 -3.42 15.98
N MET A 130 23.53 -4.61 16.50
CA MET A 130 24.29 -5.24 17.60
C MET A 130 25.74 -5.51 17.20
N TRP A 131 26.00 -6.02 16.00
CA TRP A 131 27.33 -6.23 15.48
C TRP A 131 28.11 -4.91 15.40
N GLY A 132 27.55 -3.86 14.79
CA GLY A 132 28.21 -2.55 14.67
C GLY A 132 28.53 -1.89 16.00
N TRP A 133 27.67 -2.07 17.00
CA TRP A 133 27.87 -1.49 18.33
C TRP A 133 28.81 -2.30 19.22
N LEU A 134 28.60 -3.64 19.30
CA LEU A 134 29.29 -4.51 20.27
C LEU A 134 30.65 -5.04 19.76
N VAL A 135 30.80 -5.22 18.45
CA VAL A 135 31.96 -5.90 17.87
C VAL A 135 32.90 -4.94 17.15
N GLU A 136 32.36 -4.15 16.22
CA GLU A 136 33.19 -3.22 15.43
C GLU A 136 33.35 -1.85 16.10
N CYS A 137 32.48 -1.49 17.06
CA CYS A 137 32.46 -0.18 17.70
C CYS A 137 32.42 0.98 16.69
N THR A 138 31.80 0.77 15.53
CA THR A 138 31.69 1.77 14.45
C THR A 138 30.33 2.45 14.51
N VAL A 139 30.34 3.77 14.75
CA VAL A 139 29.12 4.58 14.84
C VAL A 139 28.37 4.58 13.52
N ASP A 140 29.05 4.64 12.39
CA ASP A 140 28.45 4.71 11.05
C ASP A 140 27.62 3.46 10.75
N ALA A 141 28.18 2.26 10.96
CA ALA A 141 27.46 1.00 10.74
C ALA A 141 26.23 0.88 11.65
N PHE A 142 26.36 1.31 12.90
CA PHE A 142 25.26 1.30 13.87
C PHE A 142 24.13 2.26 13.43
N VAL A 143 24.47 3.52 13.08
CA VAL A 143 23.48 4.53 12.68
C VAL A 143 22.70 4.07 11.44
N TRP A 144 23.38 3.57 10.41
CA TRP A 144 22.70 3.07 9.21
C TRP A 144 21.81 1.85 9.49
N ALA A 145 22.26 0.94 10.33
CA ALA A 145 21.45 -0.21 10.75
C ALA A 145 20.16 0.23 11.48
N ILE A 146 20.24 1.26 12.34
CA ILE A 146 19.06 1.84 13.01
C ILE A 146 18.13 2.54 12.01
N VAL A 147 18.66 3.29 11.05
CA VAL A 147 17.84 3.91 10.00
C VAL A 147 17.04 2.86 9.22
N PHE A 148 17.70 1.78 8.77
CA PHE A 148 17.01 0.68 8.07
C PHE A 148 16.01 -0.05 8.97
N LEU A 149 16.34 -0.24 10.24
CA LEU A 149 15.44 -0.82 11.24
C LEU A 149 14.15 0.00 11.34
N VAL A 150 14.26 1.31 11.55
CA VAL A 150 13.10 2.21 11.71
C VAL A 150 12.23 2.20 10.45
N ILE A 151 12.82 2.31 9.27
CA ILE A 151 12.08 2.29 8.00
C ILE A 151 11.31 0.97 7.85
N ASN A 152 11.96 -0.18 8.04
CA ASN A 152 11.31 -1.47 7.90
C ASN A 152 10.24 -1.70 8.98
N PHE A 153 10.47 -1.25 10.21
CA PHE A 153 9.51 -1.33 11.31
C PHE A 153 8.23 -0.53 11.03
N ILE A 154 8.36 0.71 10.52
CA ILE A 154 7.21 1.52 10.10
C ILE A 154 6.43 0.80 9.00
N HIS A 155 7.11 0.21 8.01
CA HIS A 155 6.45 -0.57 6.95
C HIS A 155 5.72 -1.80 7.49
N VAL A 156 6.28 -2.51 8.47
CA VAL A 156 5.60 -3.64 9.14
C VAL A 156 4.30 -3.17 9.78
N ILE A 157 4.33 -2.07 10.53
CA ILE A 157 3.14 -1.50 11.17
C ILE A 157 2.07 -1.16 10.13
N VAL A 158 2.45 -0.45 9.05
CA VAL A 158 1.52 -0.07 7.97
C VAL A 158 0.91 -1.30 7.30
N LEU A 159 1.71 -2.34 7.02
CA LEU A 159 1.24 -3.59 6.42
C LEU A 159 0.30 -4.35 7.36
N LEU A 160 0.60 -4.42 8.66
CA LEU A 160 -0.29 -5.02 9.65
C LEU A 160 -1.65 -4.33 9.70
N PHE A 161 -1.68 -2.99 9.63
CA PHE A 161 -2.95 -2.25 9.57
C PHE A 161 -3.71 -2.51 8.25
N ARG A 162 -3.01 -2.63 7.12
CA ARG A 162 -3.62 -2.93 5.81
C ARG A 162 -4.15 -4.36 5.72
N LEU A 163 -3.46 -5.32 6.32
CA LEU A 163 -3.81 -6.74 6.29
C LEU A 163 -4.83 -7.13 7.37
N ARG A 164 -5.24 -6.21 8.25
CA ARG A 164 -6.27 -6.50 9.24
C ARG A 164 -7.52 -7.02 8.55
N PRO A 165 -8.03 -8.20 8.94
CA PRO A 165 -9.27 -8.73 8.38
C PRO A 165 -10.43 -7.80 8.73
N VAL A 166 -11.12 -7.32 7.70
CA VAL A 166 -12.36 -6.55 7.87
C VAL A 166 -13.43 -7.53 8.31
N LYS A 167 -13.99 -7.33 9.51
CA LYS A 167 -15.12 -8.10 10.03
C LYS A 167 -16.39 -7.29 9.77
N PHE A 168 -17.45 -7.98 9.34
CA PHE A 168 -18.78 -7.40 9.15
C PHE A 168 -19.74 -8.00 10.18
N GLU A 169 -20.88 -7.34 10.40
CA GLU A 169 -22.01 -7.87 11.16
C GLU A 169 -22.54 -9.14 10.43
N LYS A 170 -23.10 -10.10 11.18
CA LYS A 170 -23.52 -11.41 10.63
C LYS A 170 -24.43 -11.31 9.41
N GLU A 171 -25.38 -10.38 9.41
CA GLU A 171 -26.31 -10.17 8.29
C GLU A 171 -25.58 -9.59 7.06
N ILE A 172 -24.71 -8.62 7.27
CA ILE A 172 -23.89 -8.02 6.20
C ILE A 172 -22.87 -9.03 5.66
N GLU A 173 -22.33 -9.89 6.52
CA GLU A 173 -21.43 -10.97 6.12
C GLU A 173 -22.17 -11.98 5.21
N SER A 174 -23.44 -12.31 5.50
CA SER A 174 -24.26 -13.18 4.65
C SER A 174 -24.50 -12.57 3.27
N VAL A 175 -24.75 -11.26 3.20
CA VAL A 175 -24.87 -10.52 1.94
C VAL A 175 -23.57 -10.55 1.16
N TYR A 176 -22.44 -10.29 1.83
CA TYR A 176 -21.14 -10.38 1.19
C TYR A 176 -20.86 -11.76 0.60
N ALA A 177 -21.12 -12.82 1.38
CA ALA A 177 -20.91 -14.19 0.95
C ALA A 177 -21.83 -14.62 -0.21
N ALA A 178 -23.10 -14.15 -0.21
CA ALA A 178 -24.08 -14.51 -1.22
C ALA A 178 -23.93 -13.76 -2.55
N LEU A 179 -23.62 -12.45 -2.50
CA LEU A 179 -23.66 -11.58 -3.68
C LEU A 179 -22.28 -11.17 -4.20
N PHE A 180 -21.34 -10.85 -3.31
CA PHE A 180 -20.07 -10.21 -3.66
C PHE A 180 -18.89 -11.19 -3.71
N GLN A 181 -18.84 -12.16 -2.82
CA GLN A 181 -17.76 -13.15 -2.75
C GLN A 181 -17.64 -14.00 -4.03
N PRO A 182 -18.73 -14.49 -4.65
CA PRO A 182 -18.67 -15.27 -5.89
C PRO A 182 -18.07 -14.48 -7.06
N LEU A 183 -18.21 -13.15 -7.04
CA LEU A 183 -17.68 -12.22 -8.04
C LEU A 183 -16.26 -11.73 -7.69
N ARG A 184 -15.60 -12.36 -6.72
CA ARG A 184 -14.23 -12.05 -6.27
C ARG A 184 -14.03 -10.62 -5.77
N VAL A 185 -15.07 -9.96 -5.28
CA VAL A 185 -14.96 -8.66 -4.62
C VAL A 185 -14.22 -8.81 -3.32
N SER A 186 -13.18 -8.00 -3.11
CA SER A 186 -12.42 -8.01 -1.86
C SER A 186 -13.23 -7.40 -0.71
N ARG A 187 -12.97 -7.83 0.54
CA ARG A 187 -13.60 -7.26 1.73
C ARG A 187 -13.37 -5.75 1.87
N HIS A 188 -12.24 -5.26 1.40
CA HIS A 188 -11.93 -3.83 1.40
C HIS A 188 -12.78 -3.04 0.39
N GLN A 189 -13.00 -3.59 -0.80
CA GLN A 189 -13.89 -2.98 -1.80
C GLN A 189 -15.34 -2.98 -1.31
N PHE A 190 -15.80 -4.09 -0.74
CA PHE A 190 -17.14 -4.16 -0.15
C PHE A 190 -17.30 -3.17 1.03
N LYS A 191 -16.25 -2.97 1.85
CA LYS A 191 -16.25 -1.93 2.88
C LYS A 191 -16.42 -0.52 2.31
N LYS A 192 -15.84 -0.22 1.14
CA LYS A 192 -16.06 1.07 0.47
C LYS A 192 -17.53 1.25 0.09
N VAL A 193 -18.16 0.19 -0.44
CA VAL A 193 -19.59 0.18 -0.75
C VAL A 193 -20.44 0.41 0.52
N LEU A 194 -20.09 -0.25 1.62
CA LEU A 194 -20.77 -0.06 2.90
C LEU A 194 -20.61 1.35 3.46
N ASN A 195 -19.50 2.03 3.20
CA ASN A 195 -19.31 3.43 3.61
C ASN A 195 -20.29 4.42 2.94
N CYS A 196 -20.95 3.98 1.85
CA CYS A 196 -22.03 4.73 1.20
C CYS A 196 -23.40 4.45 1.81
N MET A 197 -23.46 3.56 2.79
CA MET A 197 -24.70 3.21 3.50
C MET A 197 -25.27 4.43 4.22
N LYS A 198 -26.61 4.59 4.10
CA LYS A 198 -27.38 5.61 4.82
C LYS A 198 -27.76 5.10 6.22
N LEU A 199 -28.44 3.95 6.24
CA LEU A 199 -28.87 3.28 7.47
C LEU A 199 -29.35 1.84 7.18
N VAL A 200 -29.49 1.05 8.23
CA VAL A 200 -30.25 -0.19 8.24
C VAL A 200 -31.62 0.10 8.88
N ARG A 201 -32.70 -0.05 8.14
CA ARG A 201 -34.07 0.18 8.61
C ARG A 201 -34.72 -1.15 8.99
N SER A 202 -35.28 -1.21 10.17
CA SER A 202 -36.15 -2.30 10.60
C SER A 202 -37.61 -1.95 10.30
N LEU A 203 -38.30 -2.82 9.61
CA LEU A 203 -39.70 -2.69 9.21
C LEU A 203 -40.55 -3.70 10.00
N LYS A 204 -41.63 -3.23 10.58
CA LYS A 204 -42.61 -4.09 11.29
C LYS A 204 -43.53 -4.77 10.29
N TYR A 205 -44.26 -5.77 10.77
CA TYR A 205 -45.31 -6.43 10.00
C TYR A 205 -46.31 -5.38 9.45
N GLN A 206 -46.65 -5.48 8.17
CA GLN A 206 -47.51 -4.58 7.39
C GLN A 206 -47.03 -3.12 7.31
N GLU A 207 -45.79 -2.82 7.69
CA GLU A 207 -45.22 -1.48 7.48
C GLU A 207 -44.92 -1.27 5.99
N VAL A 208 -45.40 -0.12 5.46
CA VAL A 208 -45.12 0.28 4.06
C VAL A 208 -43.74 0.86 3.98
N TYR A 209 -42.89 0.25 3.12
CA TYR A 209 -41.54 0.74 2.81
C TYR A 209 -41.59 1.91 1.80
N ALA A 210 -42.31 1.70 0.70
CA ALA A 210 -42.52 2.66 -0.38
C ALA A 210 -43.96 2.58 -0.88
N GLN A 211 -44.53 3.74 -1.26
CA GLN A 211 -45.84 3.88 -1.81
C GLN A 211 -45.75 4.34 -3.28
N GLU A 212 -46.48 3.67 -4.16
CA GLU A 212 -46.60 3.95 -5.57
C GLU A 212 -46.91 5.44 -5.84
N LYS A 213 -46.15 6.09 -6.73
CA LYS A 213 -46.32 7.49 -7.15
C LYS A 213 -46.20 8.54 -6.05
N VAL A 214 -45.81 8.15 -4.82
CA VAL A 214 -45.69 9.04 -3.66
C VAL A 214 -44.27 9.05 -3.12
N THR A 215 -43.62 7.89 -2.99
CA THR A 215 -42.28 7.78 -2.44
C THR A 215 -41.24 8.04 -3.51
N LYS A 216 -40.30 8.94 -3.22
CA LYS A 216 -39.19 9.29 -4.12
C LYS A 216 -38.10 8.21 -4.10
N VAL A 217 -37.51 7.94 -5.29
CA VAL A 217 -36.40 6.98 -5.46
C VAL A 217 -35.06 7.71 -5.27
N ASP A 218 -34.62 7.84 -4.03
CA ASP A 218 -33.35 8.49 -3.68
C ASP A 218 -32.27 7.51 -3.17
N SER A 219 -32.62 6.25 -3.09
CA SER A 219 -31.80 5.20 -2.44
C SER A 219 -31.77 3.92 -3.27
N LEU A 220 -30.79 3.06 -2.98
CA LEU A 220 -30.76 1.66 -3.37
C LEU A 220 -30.90 0.81 -2.11
N SER A 221 -31.78 -0.18 -2.13
CA SER A 221 -32.18 -0.90 -0.93
C SER A 221 -32.13 -2.40 -1.12
N LEU A 222 -31.52 -3.09 -0.15
CA LEU A 222 -31.29 -4.54 -0.14
C LEU A 222 -31.92 -5.18 1.09
N VAL A 223 -32.68 -6.25 0.91
CA VAL A 223 -33.26 -7.01 2.03
C VAL A 223 -32.18 -7.84 2.71
N LEU A 224 -31.96 -7.60 4.02
CA LEU A 224 -31.06 -8.37 4.87
C LEU A 224 -31.76 -9.60 5.44
N SER A 225 -32.97 -9.39 5.97
CA SER A 225 -33.82 -10.45 6.58
C SER A 225 -35.29 -10.11 6.41
N GLY A 226 -36.17 -11.12 6.45
CA GLY A 226 -37.59 -10.97 6.27
C GLY A 226 -38.02 -11.06 4.81
N LYS A 227 -39.32 -10.76 4.56
CA LYS A 227 -39.95 -10.81 3.23
C LYS A 227 -40.83 -9.58 3.01
N LEU A 228 -40.77 -9.03 1.80
CA LEU A 228 -41.61 -7.90 1.41
C LEU A 228 -42.41 -8.26 0.16
N VAL A 229 -43.67 -7.80 0.11
CA VAL A 229 -44.52 -7.92 -1.07
C VAL A 229 -44.47 -6.63 -1.88
N VAL A 230 -44.31 -6.80 -3.18
CA VAL A 230 -44.37 -5.69 -4.16
C VAL A 230 -45.72 -5.76 -4.83
N SER A 231 -46.44 -4.64 -4.85
CA SER A 231 -47.78 -4.51 -5.47
C SER A 231 -47.85 -3.26 -6.35
N GLN A 232 -48.67 -3.33 -7.39
CA GLN A 232 -48.98 -2.23 -8.29
C GLN A 232 -50.48 -2.18 -8.50
N ASN A 233 -51.05 -1.00 -8.38
CA ASN A 233 -52.53 -0.83 -8.48
C ASN A 233 -53.30 -1.83 -7.55
N GLN A 234 -52.82 -2.01 -6.33
CA GLN A 234 -53.36 -2.95 -5.32
C GLN A 234 -53.27 -4.45 -5.70
N ARG A 235 -52.56 -4.79 -6.79
CA ARG A 235 -52.34 -6.16 -7.23
C ARG A 235 -50.94 -6.58 -6.83
N ALA A 236 -50.80 -7.67 -6.07
CA ALA A 236 -49.50 -8.24 -5.72
C ALA A 236 -48.82 -8.77 -7.00
N LEU A 237 -47.59 -8.35 -7.23
CA LEU A 237 -46.77 -8.76 -8.36
C LEU A 237 -45.83 -9.91 -7.97
N HIS A 238 -44.99 -9.70 -6.98
CA HIS A 238 -44.02 -10.69 -6.51
C HIS A 238 -43.58 -10.43 -5.07
N ILE A 239 -42.88 -11.40 -4.49
CA ILE A 239 -42.31 -11.33 -3.14
C ILE A 239 -40.78 -11.15 -3.27
N VAL A 240 -40.22 -10.25 -2.49
CA VAL A 240 -38.78 -10.01 -2.39
C VAL A 240 -38.26 -10.73 -1.15
N PHE A 241 -37.26 -11.57 -1.35
CA PHE A 241 -36.59 -12.37 -0.34
C PHE A 241 -35.26 -11.76 0.14
N PRO A 242 -34.66 -12.29 1.22
CA PRO A 242 -33.32 -11.88 1.64
C PRO A 242 -32.31 -11.95 0.49
N HIS A 243 -31.35 -11.02 0.48
CA HIS A 243 -30.31 -10.84 -0.55
C HIS A 243 -30.85 -10.43 -1.94
N GLN A 244 -32.06 -9.87 -2.01
CA GLN A 244 -32.64 -9.25 -3.20
C GLN A 244 -32.80 -7.74 -2.97
N PHE A 245 -32.71 -6.96 -4.04
CA PHE A 245 -32.93 -5.52 -3.99
C PHE A 245 -34.40 -5.18 -4.06
N LEU A 246 -34.82 -4.06 -3.48
CA LEU A 246 -36.20 -3.58 -3.57
C LEU A 246 -36.45 -2.77 -4.85
N ASP A 247 -35.45 -1.97 -5.21
CA ASP A 247 -35.49 -0.88 -6.18
C ASP A 247 -34.49 -1.11 -7.34
N SER A 248 -34.20 -2.36 -7.70
CA SER A 248 -33.30 -2.69 -8.81
C SER A 248 -33.83 -2.23 -10.18
N PRO A 249 -35.13 -2.27 -10.52
CA PRO A 249 -35.65 -1.75 -11.77
C PRO A 249 -35.44 -0.22 -11.85
N GLU A 250 -35.71 0.47 -10.76
CA GLU A 250 -35.57 1.94 -10.67
C GLU A 250 -34.11 2.40 -10.74
N TRP A 251 -33.15 1.53 -10.37
CA TRP A 251 -31.72 1.83 -10.51
C TRP A 251 -31.31 2.02 -11.96
N PHE A 252 -31.76 1.17 -12.87
CA PHE A 252 -31.54 1.28 -14.31
C PHE A 252 -32.54 2.19 -15.01
N GLY A 253 -33.63 2.54 -14.32
CA GLY A 253 -34.73 3.28 -14.88
C GLY A 253 -34.32 4.62 -15.45
N VAL A 254 -34.70 4.83 -16.67
CA VAL A 254 -34.59 6.08 -17.44
C VAL A 254 -35.82 6.96 -17.20
N SER A 255 -36.70 6.58 -16.26
CA SER A 255 -37.90 7.37 -16.02
C SER A 255 -37.51 8.72 -15.43
N THR A 256 -38.03 9.75 -16.06
CA THR A 256 -37.99 11.13 -15.56
C THR A 256 -38.75 11.30 -14.25
N ASP A 257 -39.59 10.33 -13.92
CA ASP A 257 -40.34 10.27 -12.67
C ASP A 257 -39.47 9.64 -11.57
N ASP A 258 -39.00 10.46 -10.68
CA ASP A 258 -38.19 10.07 -9.51
C ASP A 258 -38.98 9.32 -8.43
N PHE A 259 -40.16 8.78 -8.75
CA PHE A 259 -41.06 8.11 -7.81
C PHE A 259 -41.17 6.62 -8.07
N PHE A 260 -41.37 5.84 -7.00
CA PHE A 260 -41.64 4.41 -7.12
C PHE A 260 -42.91 4.16 -7.93
N GLN A 261 -42.84 3.22 -8.87
CA GLN A 261 -44.01 2.80 -9.68
C GLN A 261 -44.76 1.64 -9.04
N VAL A 262 -44.29 1.20 -7.86
CA VAL A 262 -44.86 0.09 -7.08
C VAL A 262 -44.96 0.44 -5.61
N SER A 263 -45.87 -0.18 -4.89
CA SER A 263 -45.92 -0.13 -3.43
C SER A 263 -45.25 -1.36 -2.86
N ILE A 264 -44.44 -1.16 -1.80
CA ILE A 264 -43.66 -2.21 -1.15
C ILE A 264 -44.04 -2.26 0.33
N MET A 265 -44.47 -3.42 0.82
CA MET A 265 -44.95 -3.63 2.19
C MET A 265 -44.28 -4.85 2.82
N ALA A 266 -43.91 -4.76 4.09
CA ALA A 266 -43.32 -5.87 4.83
C ALA A 266 -44.38 -6.92 5.19
N MET A 267 -44.12 -8.18 4.85
CA MET A 267 -44.96 -9.33 5.20
C MET A 267 -44.64 -9.92 6.57
N GLU A 268 -43.48 -9.63 7.07
CA GLU A 268 -42.94 -10.03 8.38
C GLU A 268 -41.96 -8.99 8.86
N GLU A 269 -41.49 -9.11 10.11
CA GLU A 269 -40.42 -8.22 10.59
C GLU A 269 -39.19 -8.35 9.68
N SER A 270 -38.85 -7.25 9.03
CA SER A 270 -37.83 -7.23 7.96
C SER A 270 -36.77 -6.17 8.20
N ARG A 271 -35.54 -6.48 7.85
CA ARG A 271 -34.42 -5.51 7.90
C ARG A 271 -33.93 -5.21 6.50
N VAL A 272 -33.77 -3.92 6.22
CA VAL A 272 -33.40 -3.42 4.90
C VAL A 272 -32.16 -2.53 5.02
N LEU A 273 -31.13 -2.83 4.23
CA LEU A 273 -29.94 -2.03 4.09
C LEU A 273 -30.16 -0.99 2.99
N ILE A 274 -29.98 0.28 3.32
CA ILE A 274 -30.28 1.40 2.43
C ILE A 274 -28.99 2.18 2.13
N TRP A 275 -28.67 2.35 0.84
CA TRP A 275 -27.59 3.20 0.36
C TRP A 275 -28.12 4.49 -0.25
N HIS A 276 -27.34 5.55 -0.10
CA HIS A 276 -27.58 6.80 -0.81
C HIS A 276 -27.25 6.63 -2.30
N ARG A 277 -28.21 6.81 -3.20
CA ARG A 277 -28.08 6.54 -4.65
C ARG A 277 -26.88 7.26 -5.26
N ASP A 278 -26.81 8.58 -5.11
CA ASP A 278 -25.76 9.39 -5.73
C ASP A 278 -24.38 9.08 -5.17
N LYS A 279 -24.28 8.94 -3.85
CA LYS A 279 -23.02 8.58 -3.18
C LYS A 279 -22.51 7.21 -3.60
N LEU A 280 -23.42 6.24 -3.73
CA LEU A 280 -23.09 4.90 -4.19
C LEU A 280 -22.68 4.92 -5.66
N LYS A 281 -23.41 5.62 -6.55
CA LYS A 281 -23.05 5.78 -7.96
C LYS A 281 -21.65 6.36 -8.13
N LEU A 282 -21.33 7.45 -7.45
CA LEU A 282 -20.01 8.06 -7.49
C LEU A 282 -18.90 7.09 -7.02
N SER A 283 -19.16 6.33 -5.95
CA SER A 283 -18.20 5.37 -5.43
C SER A 283 -17.95 4.19 -6.39
N ILE A 284 -19.01 3.72 -7.05
CA ILE A 284 -18.94 2.62 -8.03
C ILE A 284 -18.25 3.10 -9.32
N MET A 285 -18.61 4.27 -9.83
CA MET A 285 -18.00 4.82 -11.05
C MET A 285 -16.50 5.10 -10.91
N ALA A 286 -16.02 5.32 -9.69
CA ALA A 286 -14.59 5.49 -9.43
C ALA A 286 -13.78 4.19 -9.61
N GLU A 287 -14.42 3.02 -9.59
CA GLU A 287 -13.78 1.71 -9.75
C GLU A 287 -14.52 0.87 -10.81
N PRO A 288 -14.02 0.76 -12.05
CA PRO A 288 -14.70 0.06 -13.15
C PRO A 288 -15.06 -1.39 -12.83
N PHE A 289 -14.25 -2.06 -12.01
CA PHE A 289 -14.55 -3.41 -11.55
C PHE A 289 -15.81 -3.46 -10.68
N LEU A 290 -15.98 -2.53 -9.73
CA LEU A 290 -17.17 -2.45 -8.89
C LEU A 290 -18.40 -2.08 -9.70
N GLN A 291 -18.27 -1.23 -10.72
CA GLN A 291 -19.35 -0.90 -11.64
C GLN A 291 -19.85 -2.17 -12.34
N ALA A 292 -18.96 -2.94 -12.95
CA ALA A 292 -19.31 -4.19 -13.62
C ALA A 292 -19.98 -5.21 -12.66
N VAL A 293 -19.51 -5.29 -11.41
CA VAL A 293 -20.10 -6.13 -10.37
C VAL A 293 -21.54 -5.70 -10.04
N PHE A 294 -21.78 -4.41 -9.84
CA PHE A 294 -23.11 -3.88 -9.54
C PHE A 294 -24.08 -4.06 -10.70
N ASP A 295 -23.65 -3.77 -11.93
CA ASP A 295 -24.45 -3.99 -13.14
C ASP A 295 -24.83 -5.46 -13.29
N HIS A 296 -23.89 -6.38 -12.99
CA HIS A 296 -24.18 -7.82 -13.02
C HIS A 296 -25.18 -8.25 -11.93
N ILE A 297 -24.98 -7.82 -10.67
CA ILE A 297 -25.84 -8.22 -9.54
C ILE A 297 -27.26 -7.66 -9.72
N LEU A 298 -27.36 -6.37 -10.04
CA LEU A 298 -28.66 -5.70 -10.21
C LEU A 298 -29.37 -6.18 -11.47
N GLY A 299 -28.65 -6.36 -12.58
CA GLY A 299 -29.24 -6.91 -13.82
C GLY A 299 -29.81 -8.31 -13.61
N ARG A 300 -29.08 -9.18 -12.90
CA ARG A 300 -29.59 -10.52 -12.54
C ARG A 300 -30.80 -10.45 -11.62
N ASP A 301 -30.87 -9.50 -10.69
CA ASP A 301 -32.01 -9.31 -9.80
C ASP A 301 -33.26 -8.85 -10.57
N VAL A 302 -33.12 -7.89 -11.51
CA VAL A 302 -34.19 -7.44 -12.40
C VAL A 302 -34.72 -8.57 -13.24
N VAL A 303 -33.86 -9.38 -13.87
CA VAL A 303 -34.29 -10.54 -14.68
C VAL A 303 -35.08 -11.54 -13.85
N LYS A 304 -34.64 -11.84 -12.62
CA LYS A 304 -35.37 -12.72 -11.72
C LYS A 304 -36.76 -12.19 -11.38
N LYS A 305 -36.93 -10.91 -11.14
CA LYS A 305 -38.21 -10.28 -10.85
C LYS A 305 -39.14 -10.32 -12.05
N LEU A 306 -38.63 -10.06 -13.25
CA LEU A 306 -39.41 -10.16 -14.50
C LEU A 306 -39.91 -11.56 -14.76
N MET A 307 -39.20 -12.61 -14.33
CA MET A 307 -39.64 -13.99 -14.46
C MET A 307 -40.70 -14.42 -13.41
N GLN A 308 -40.91 -13.61 -12.38
CA GLN A 308 -41.89 -13.88 -11.30
C GLN A 308 -43.24 -13.19 -11.53
N VAL A 309 -43.31 -12.24 -12.46
CA VAL A 309 -44.52 -11.52 -12.86
C VAL A 309 -45.20 -12.26 -14.01
#